data_a7cacb1d5f8a7467de867cc412c4186e
#
_entry.id   a7cacb1d5f8a7467de867cc412c4186e
#
_cell.length_a   1.000
_cell.length_b   1.000
_cell.length_c   1.000
_cell.angle_alpha   90.00
_cell.angle_beta   90.00
_cell.angle_gamma   90.00
#
_symmetry.space_group_name_H-M   'P 1'
#
loop_
_entity.id
_entity.type
_entity.pdbx_description
1 polymer ?
#
loop_
_entity_poly.entity_id
_entity_poly.type
_entity_poly.pdbx_seq_one_letter_code
_entity_poly.pdbx_strand_id
1 'polypeptide(L)'
;LKGAEDGIKAIAGHTKGKDTVLVVGAPVAFGGTVTACSIVICNGEIKGIVPHTPCADSIITYAGQECQLTGKALFSIDEATFAVVPGNEAFRASSACGLHACAGAHIIVVPGSENELIMTDVRRRRMLESESARTTSAFIHASAGFGESTTDFVHAGAASIWENGERIAENERFRMESSLIVADIDIEKIENLRRAAPERISLELLDRYDKIEAGSKCCTDFGAELKRRVEPHPFAPKADLDRRCKEILD
;
A
#
# COMPACT_ATOMS: atom_id res chain seq x y z
N LEU A 1 15.84 18.54 4.89
CA LEU A 1 16.43 17.19 4.86
C LEU A 1 16.78 16.69 6.26
N LYS A 2 17.66 17.39 7.02
CA LYS A 2 18.07 16.94 8.34
C LYS A 2 16.90 16.72 9.31
N GLY A 3 15.94 17.64 9.37
CA GLY A 3 14.75 17.49 10.21
C GLY A 3 13.87 16.29 9.81
N ALA A 4 13.76 15.98 8.51
CA ALA A 4 13.04 14.79 8.05
C ALA A 4 13.77 13.50 8.47
N GLU A 5 15.09 13.49 8.34
CA GLU A 5 15.93 12.37 8.77
C GLU A 5 15.87 12.15 10.29
N ASP A 6 15.93 13.23 11.08
CA ASP A 6 15.76 13.19 12.53
C ASP A 6 14.36 12.68 12.92
N GLY A 7 13.30 13.07 12.17
CA GLY A 7 11.95 12.58 12.32
C GLY A 7 11.83 11.07 12.05
N ILE A 8 12.40 10.58 10.95
CA ILE A 8 12.44 9.14 10.64
C ILE A 8 13.20 8.37 11.72
N LYS A 9 14.31 8.90 12.22
CA LYS A 9 15.05 8.29 13.32
C LYS A 9 14.23 8.18 14.61
N ALA A 10 13.46 9.22 14.93
CA ALA A 10 12.56 9.20 16.08
C ALA A 10 11.43 8.17 15.89
N ILE A 11 10.80 8.12 14.70
CA ILE A 11 9.77 7.13 14.36
C ILE A 11 10.34 5.71 14.48
N ALA A 12 11.51 5.44 13.90
CA ALA A 12 12.17 4.14 14.01
C ALA A 12 12.40 3.77 15.48
N GLY A 13 12.86 4.72 16.31
CA GLY A 13 13.02 4.51 17.74
C GLY A 13 11.73 4.08 18.46
N HIS A 14 10.57 4.59 18.05
CA HIS A 14 9.27 4.24 18.63
C HIS A 14 8.78 2.84 18.20
N THR A 15 9.31 2.27 17.12
CA THR A 15 8.94 0.91 16.67
C THR A 15 9.75 -0.20 17.35
N LYS A 16 10.77 0.13 18.17
CA LYS A 16 11.58 -0.87 18.88
C LYS A 16 10.74 -1.78 19.74
N GLY A 17 10.94 -3.08 19.60
CA GLY A 17 10.20 -4.11 20.32
C GLY A 17 8.75 -4.31 19.82
N LYS A 18 8.40 -3.75 18.65
CA LYS A 18 7.09 -3.89 18.02
C LYS A 18 7.23 -4.53 16.65
N ASP A 19 6.34 -5.45 16.33
CA ASP A 19 6.28 -6.11 15.01
C ASP A 19 5.46 -5.29 13.98
N THR A 20 5.04 -4.07 14.33
CA THR A 20 4.31 -3.20 13.42
C THR A 20 5.24 -2.63 12.36
N VAL A 21 4.91 -2.86 11.09
CA VAL A 21 5.58 -2.23 9.96
C VAL A 21 4.93 -0.90 9.66
N LEU A 22 5.75 0.14 9.54
CA LEU A 22 5.34 1.48 9.12
C LEU A 22 5.88 1.79 7.73
N VAL A 23 5.07 2.44 6.90
CA VAL A 23 5.49 3.02 5.63
C VAL A 23 5.27 4.53 5.70
N VAL A 24 6.34 5.31 5.65
CA VAL A 24 6.32 6.76 5.88
C VAL A 24 6.99 7.48 4.71
N GLY A 25 6.35 8.52 4.20
CA GLY A 25 6.93 9.40 3.18
C GLY A 25 8.01 10.31 3.76
N ALA A 26 9.17 10.42 3.10
CA ALA A 26 10.21 11.36 3.48
C ALA A 26 11.10 11.75 2.29
N PRO A 27 11.68 12.97 2.28
CA PRO A 27 12.70 13.36 1.31
C PRO A 27 14.03 12.70 1.65
N VAL A 28 14.67 12.09 0.66
CA VAL A 28 16.00 11.46 0.77
C VAL A 28 16.96 12.14 -0.19
N ALA A 29 18.14 12.55 0.31
CA ALA A 29 19.23 13.04 -0.53
C ALA A 29 20.04 11.85 -1.05
N PHE A 30 20.11 11.72 -2.37
CA PHE A 30 20.80 10.64 -3.03
C PHE A 30 21.31 11.09 -4.42
N GLY A 31 22.55 10.70 -4.78
CA GLY A 31 23.11 10.98 -6.10
C GLY A 31 23.17 12.47 -6.47
N GLY A 32 23.33 13.37 -5.48
CA GLY A 32 23.34 14.83 -5.69
C GLY A 32 21.96 15.46 -5.88
N THR A 33 20.88 14.70 -5.74
CA THR A 33 19.49 15.16 -5.85
C THR A 33 18.71 14.88 -4.55
N VAL A 34 17.53 15.48 -4.42
CA VAL A 34 16.57 15.16 -3.37
C VAL A 34 15.36 14.49 -4.02
N THR A 35 15.04 13.30 -3.55
CA THR A 35 13.94 12.50 -4.08
C THR A 35 12.94 12.21 -2.95
N ALA A 36 11.64 12.31 -3.26
CA ALA A 36 10.61 11.79 -2.36
C ALA A 36 10.71 10.27 -2.33
N CYS A 37 10.67 9.69 -1.14
CA CYS A 37 10.76 8.25 -0.93
C CYS A 37 9.73 7.78 0.07
N SER A 38 9.41 6.50 0.02
CA SER A 38 8.68 5.79 1.08
C SER A 38 9.67 4.96 1.87
N ILE A 39 9.71 5.16 3.17
CA ILE A 39 10.61 4.49 4.10
C ILE A 39 9.83 3.38 4.81
N VAL A 40 10.28 2.15 4.69
CA VAL A 40 9.70 0.99 5.38
C VAL A 40 10.46 0.75 6.67
N ILE A 41 9.77 0.80 7.80
CA ILE A 41 10.36 0.77 9.14
C ILE A 41 9.69 -0.33 9.97
N CYS A 42 10.48 -1.14 10.67
CA CYS A 42 10.00 -2.09 11.66
C CYS A 42 11.06 -2.32 12.75
N ASN A 43 10.62 -2.46 13.98
CA ASN A 43 11.47 -2.82 15.14
C ASN A 43 12.74 -1.98 15.29
N GLY A 44 12.66 -0.68 15.04
CA GLY A 44 13.79 0.26 15.15
C GLY A 44 14.71 0.33 13.92
N GLU A 45 14.44 -0.46 12.90
CA GLU A 45 15.24 -0.57 11.69
C GLU A 45 14.50 -0.05 10.47
N ILE A 46 15.25 0.59 9.56
CA ILE A 46 14.79 0.90 8.22
C ILE A 46 15.01 -0.35 7.37
N LYS A 47 13.93 -1.00 6.97
CA LYS A 47 13.96 -2.23 6.17
C LYS A 47 14.23 -1.98 4.70
N GLY A 48 13.86 -0.81 4.19
CA GLY A 48 14.14 -0.40 2.82
C GLY A 48 13.59 0.97 2.51
N ILE A 49 14.09 1.56 1.44
CA ILE A 49 13.70 2.87 0.93
C ILE A 49 13.22 2.71 -0.51
N VAL A 50 11.97 3.06 -0.77
CA VAL A 50 11.35 2.98 -2.09
C VAL A 50 11.25 4.38 -2.69
N PRO A 51 12.00 4.70 -3.76
CA PRO A 51 11.98 6.01 -4.39
C PRO A 51 10.68 6.24 -5.17
N HIS A 52 10.15 7.46 -5.12
CA HIS A 52 8.95 7.83 -5.89
C HIS A 52 9.26 8.09 -7.38
N THR A 53 10.50 8.29 -7.72
CA THR A 53 10.97 8.38 -9.10
C THR A 53 11.92 7.23 -9.37
N PRO A 54 11.77 6.48 -10.47
CA PRO A 54 12.67 5.39 -10.78
C PRO A 54 14.14 5.83 -10.76
N CYS A 55 14.96 5.13 -10.02
CA CYS A 55 16.41 5.31 -9.97
C CYS A 55 17.12 3.95 -9.92
N ALA A 56 18.43 3.95 -10.06
CA ALA A 56 19.23 2.73 -9.90
C ALA A 56 19.20 2.26 -8.45
N ASP A 57 19.14 0.94 -8.26
CA ASP A 57 19.24 0.32 -6.95
C ASP A 57 20.59 0.65 -6.32
N SER A 58 20.60 0.98 -5.03
CA SER A 58 21.77 1.47 -4.33
C SER A 58 21.68 1.20 -2.84
N ILE A 59 22.85 1.16 -2.18
CA ILE A 59 22.94 1.17 -0.73
C ILE A 59 23.33 2.58 -0.30
N ILE A 60 22.57 3.16 0.62
CA ILE A 60 22.78 4.50 1.13
C ILE A 60 22.77 4.53 2.66
N THR A 61 23.44 5.50 3.24
CA THR A 61 23.32 5.78 4.68
C THR A 61 22.22 6.82 4.89
N TYR A 62 21.18 6.44 5.63
CA TYR A 62 20.05 7.31 5.97
C TYR A 62 19.63 7.12 7.43
N ALA A 63 19.38 8.20 8.15
CA ALA A 63 19.06 8.20 9.58
C ALA A 63 20.06 7.43 10.47
N GLY A 64 21.33 7.34 10.02
CA GLY A 64 22.39 6.61 10.71
C GLY A 64 22.37 5.10 10.51
N GLN A 65 21.60 4.60 9.54
CA GLN A 65 21.54 3.18 9.15
C GLN A 65 21.95 3.01 7.70
N GLU A 66 22.54 1.86 7.36
CA GLU A 66 22.76 1.44 5.99
C GLU A 66 21.46 0.87 5.45
N CYS A 67 20.96 1.44 4.36
CA CYS A 67 19.64 1.15 3.83
C CYS A 67 19.71 0.82 2.34
N GLN A 68 18.93 -0.16 1.91
CA GLN A 68 18.73 -0.46 0.51
C GLN A 68 17.70 0.51 -0.09
N LEU A 69 18.08 1.20 -1.17
CA LEU A 69 17.22 2.04 -1.99
C LEU A 69 16.88 1.26 -3.26
N THR A 70 15.63 0.86 -3.42
CA THR A 70 15.18 0.08 -4.60
C THR A 70 13.69 0.25 -4.85
N GLY A 71 13.31 0.31 -6.12
CA GLY A 71 11.91 0.31 -6.55
C GLY A 71 11.34 -1.10 -6.78
N LYS A 72 12.16 -2.15 -6.60
CA LYS A 72 11.79 -3.55 -6.86
C LYS A 72 11.92 -4.41 -5.62
N ALA A 73 11.43 -3.93 -4.50
CA ALA A 73 11.40 -4.67 -3.24
C ALA A 73 10.04 -5.32 -2.99
N LEU A 74 10.08 -6.56 -2.54
CA LEU A 74 8.98 -7.26 -1.89
C LEU A 74 9.32 -7.39 -0.41
N PHE A 75 8.50 -6.81 0.42
CA PHE A 75 8.63 -6.88 1.86
C PHE A 75 7.73 -7.99 2.41
N SER A 76 8.24 -8.82 3.30
CA SER A 76 7.45 -9.88 3.93
C SER A 76 7.20 -9.63 5.41
N ILE A 77 6.02 -9.98 5.86
CA ILE A 77 5.62 -10.07 7.26
C ILE A 77 4.95 -11.43 7.41
N ASP A 78 5.67 -12.41 8.00
CA ASP A 78 5.19 -13.78 8.07
C ASP A 78 4.78 -14.29 6.67
N GLU A 79 3.55 -14.76 6.48
CA GLU A 79 3.03 -15.26 5.20
C GLU A 79 2.61 -14.12 4.24
N ALA A 80 2.39 -12.91 4.74
CA ALA A 80 1.98 -11.78 3.94
C ALA A 80 3.17 -11.10 3.25
N THR A 81 3.03 -10.79 1.97
CA THR A 81 4.01 -10.03 1.20
C THR A 81 3.39 -8.74 0.68
N PHE A 82 4.12 -7.64 0.81
CA PHE A 82 3.67 -6.35 0.29
C PHE A 82 4.74 -5.66 -0.53
N ALA A 83 4.29 -4.76 -1.40
CA ALA A 83 5.13 -3.82 -2.11
C ALA A 83 4.62 -2.38 -1.89
N VAL A 84 5.50 -1.41 -2.10
CA VAL A 84 5.16 0.01 -1.98
C VAL A 84 5.20 0.64 -3.36
N VAL A 85 4.10 1.26 -3.78
CA VAL A 85 3.99 2.01 -5.03
C VAL A 85 3.47 3.40 -4.70
N PRO A 86 4.25 4.47 -4.86
CA PRO A 86 3.80 5.83 -4.56
C PRO A 86 2.53 6.20 -5.34
N GLY A 87 1.64 6.99 -4.74
CA GLY A 87 0.33 7.31 -5.29
C GLY A 87 0.38 7.82 -6.74
N ASN A 88 1.30 8.73 -7.04
CA ASN A 88 1.47 9.22 -8.41
C ASN A 88 1.88 8.14 -9.42
N GLU A 89 2.67 7.15 -9.00
CA GLU A 89 3.08 6.03 -9.84
C GLU A 89 1.98 4.97 -9.95
N ALA A 90 1.26 4.71 -8.85
CA ALA A 90 0.17 3.74 -8.83
C ALA A 90 -0.94 4.09 -9.83
N PHE A 91 -1.13 5.39 -10.10
CA PHE A 91 -2.19 5.89 -10.98
C PHE A 91 -1.74 6.20 -12.42
N ARG A 92 -0.51 5.85 -12.80
CA ARG A 92 -0.01 5.99 -14.18
C ARG A 92 -0.33 4.76 -15.02
N ALA A 93 -0.38 4.97 -16.34
CA ALA A 93 -0.56 3.87 -17.30
C ALA A 93 0.57 2.83 -17.23
N SER A 94 1.78 3.25 -16.82
CA SER A 94 2.96 2.39 -16.63
C SER A 94 3.14 1.93 -15.17
N SER A 95 2.05 1.88 -14.39
CA SER A 95 2.10 1.49 -12.98
C SER A 95 2.78 0.15 -12.74
N ALA A 96 3.64 0.09 -11.74
CA ALA A 96 4.31 -1.14 -11.32
C ALA A 96 3.40 -2.08 -10.49
N CYS A 97 2.17 -1.67 -10.14
CA CYS A 97 1.27 -2.46 -9.30
C CYS A 97 1.08 -3.89 -9.81
N GLY A 98 0.84 -4.04 -11.12
CA GLY A 98 0.69 -5.34 -11.75
C GLY A 98 1.96 -6.20 -11.66
N LEU A 99 3.14 -5.61 -11.89
CA LEU A 99 4.42 -6.33 -11.80
C LEU A 99 4.70 -6.79 -10.37
N HIS A 100 4.44 -5.94 -9.37
CA HIS A 100 4.60 -6.31 -7.96
C HIS A 100 3.63 -7.42 -7.53
N ALA A 101 2.36 -7.33 -7.93
CA ALA A 101 1.36 -8.37 -7.66
C ALA A 101 1.78 -9.71 -8.27
N CYS A 102 2.21 -9.66 -9.52
CA CYS A 102 2.71 -10.83 -10.21
C CYS A 102 4.02 -11.39 -9.61
N ALA A 103 4.88 -10.54 -9.05
CA ALA A 103 6.07 -10.97 -8.32
C ALA A 103 5.74 -11.59 -6.93
N GLY A 104 4.47 -11.54 -6.50
CA GLY A 104 3.97 -12.17 -5.29
C GLY A 104 3.47 -11.22 -4.20
N ALA A 105 3.41 -9.90 -4.44
CA ALA A 105 2.85 -8.99 -3.46
C ALA A 105 1.34 -9.24 -3.27
N HIS A 106 0.92 -9.61 -2.08
CA HIS A 106 -0.48 -9.71 -1.69
C HIS A 106 -1.11 -8.35 -1.46
N ILE A 107 -0.29 -7.40 -0.96
CA ILE A 107 -0.71 -6.07 -0.59
C ILE A 107 0.14 -5.04 -1.34
N ILE A 108 -0.50 -4.04 -1.94
CA ILE A 108 0.16 -2.87 -2.50
C ILE A 108 -0.12 -1.67 -1.60
N VAL A 109 0.92 -1.13 -0.99
CA VAL A 109 0.84 0.07 -0.17
C VAL A 109 1.06 1.29 -1.06
N VAL A 110 0.10 2.21 -1.03
CA VAL A 110 0.06 3.39 -1.92
C VAL A 110 0.08 4.67 -1.07
N PRO A 111 1.25 5.06 -0.55
CA PRO A 111 1.39 6.36 0.11
C PRO A 111 1.38 7.46 -0.94
N GLY A 112 0.70 8.57 -0.67
CA GLY A 112 0.55 9.64 -1.63
C GLY A 112 0.45 11.03 -1.02
N SER A 113 0.57 12.02 -1.89
CA SER A 113 0.35 13.44 -1.58
C SER A 113 -0.31 14.11 -2.78
N GLU A 114 -1.38 13.48 -3.28
CA GLU A 114 -2.10 13.98 -4.44
C GLU A 114 -2.81 15.29 -4.11
N ASN A 115 -2.76 16.23 -5.07
CA ASN A 115 -3.56 17.44 -5.01
C ASN A 115 -5.04 17.08 -5.18
N GLU A 116 -5.88 17.50 -4.25
CA GLU A 116 -7.31 17.22 -4.26
C GLU A 116 -8.03 18.27 -5.12
N LEU A 117 -8.39 17.89 -6.32
CA LEU A 117 -9.23 18.68 -7.24
C LEU A 117 -10.67 18.16 -7.20
N ILE A 118 -11.59 18.94 -7.79
CA ILE A 118 -12.99 18.52 -7.93
C ILE A 118 -13.06 17.17 -8.65
N MET A 119 -13.75 16.20 -8.06
CA MET A 119 -13.94 14.83 -8.57
C MET A 119 -12.67 13.95 -8.61
N THR A 120 -11.55 14.38 -8.05
CA THR A 120 -10.33 13.56 -7.96
C THR A 120 -10.58 12.29 -7.15
N ASP A 121 -11.38 12.37 -6.09
CA ASP A 121 -11.75 11.22 -5.27
C ASP A 121 -12.50 10.13 -6.05
N VAL A 122 -13.40 10.51 -6.94
CA VAL A 122 -14.13 9.55 -7.78
C VAL A 122 -13.16 8.82 -8.72
N ARG A 123 -12.22 9.56 -9.31
CA ARG A 123 -11.18 8.97 -10.16
C ARG A 123 -10.30 8.02 -9.34
N ARG A 124 -9.82 8.46 -8.19
CA ARG A 124 -8.96 7.66 -7.28
C ARG A 124 -9.64 6.37 -6.86
N ARG A 125 -10.90 6.43 -6.42
CA ARG A 125 -11.69 5.24 -6.06
C ARG A 125 -11.80 4.25 -7.22
N ARG A 126 -12.16 4.71 -8.42
CA ARG A 126 -12.26 3.85 -9.61
C ARG A 126 -10.94 3.18 -9.97
N MET A 127 -9.82 3.91 -9.81
CA MET A 127 -8.50 3.36 -10.09
C MET A 127 -8.11 2.32 -9.05
N LEU A 128 -8.31 2.58 -7.75
CA LEU A 128 -8.00 1.61 -6.68
C LEU A 128 -8.89 0.36 -6.79
N GLU A 129 -10.18 0.53 -7.07
CA GLU A 129 -11.12 -0.56 -7.34
C GLU A 129 -10.62 -1.43 -8.51
N SER A 130 -10.36 -0.80 -9.66
CA SER A 130 -9.90 -1.49 -10.86
C SER A 130 -8.54 -2.17 -10.67
N GLU A 131 -7.57 -1.48 -10.06
CA GLU A 131 -6.23 -2.04 -9.82
C GLU A 131 -6.27 -3.21 -8.84
N SER A 132 -7.02 -3.11 -7.74
CA SER A 132 -7.12 -4.20 -6.77
C SER A 132 -7.82 -5.43 -7.36
N ALA A 133 -8.87 -5.23 -8.18
CA ALA A 133 -9.55 -6.32 -8.88
C ALA A 133 -8.64 -6.98 -9.93
N ARG A 134 -8.01 -6.17 -10.79
CA ARG A 134 -7.16 -6.63 -11.89
C ARG A 134 -5.93 -7.41 -11.40
N THR A 135 -5.34 -6.98 -10.29
CA THR A 135 -4.14 -7.60 -9.73
C THR A 135 -4.45 -8.68 -8.70
N THR A 136 -5.72 -8.87 -8.36
CA THR A 136 -6.16 -9.77 -7.27
C THR A 136 -5.32 -9.53 -6.02
N SER A 137 -5.31 -8.27 -5.54
CA SER A 137 -4.49 -7.82 -4.42
C SER A 137 -5.28 -6.92 -3.49
N ALA A 138 -4.78 -6.74 -2.29
CA ALA A 138 -5.22 -5.65 -1.43
C ALA A 138 -4.45 -4.37 -1.75
N PHE A 139 -5.10 -3.21 -1.61
CA PHE A 139 -4.49 -1.89 -1.75
C PHE A 139 -4.75 -1.08 -0.50
N ILE A 140 -3.68 -0.54 0.09
CA ILE A 140 -3.74 0.36 1.25
C ILE A 140 -3.28 1.74 0.77
N HIS A 141 -4.23 2.64 0.59
CA HIS A 141 -3.95 4.03 0.19
C HIS A 141 -4.02 4.96 1.40
N ALA A 142 -3.04 5.83 1.53
CA ALA A 142 -3.02 6.91 2.50
C ALA A 142 -2.36 8.15 1.89
N SER A 143 -3.08 9.27 1.86
CA SER A 143 -2.62 10.53 1.29
C SER A 143 -2.40 11.59 2.36
N ALA A 144 -1.57 12.58 2.03
CA ALA A 144 -1.29 13.74 2.87
C ALA A 144 -2.58 14.44 3.33
N GLY A 145 -2.57 14.92 4.56
CA GLY A 145 -3.71 15.55 5.21
C GLY A 145 -3.68 17.08 5.16
N PHE A 146 -4.65 17.69 5.81
CA PHE A 146 -4.84 19.14 5.84
C PHE A 146 -3.58 19.92 6.20
N GLY A 147 -2.79 19.43 7.17
CA GLY A 147 -1.56 20.09 7.62
C GLY A 147 -0.44 20.18 6.58
N GLU A 148 -0.52 19.39 5.52
CA GLU A 148 0.41 19.38 4.38
C GLU A 148 -0.02 20.34 3.26
N SER A 149 -1.21 20.94 3.36
CA SER A 149 -1.75 21.84 2.34
C SER A 149 -0.93 23.14 2.28
N THR A 150 -0.79 23.66 1.05
CA THR A 150 -0.08 24.91 0.74
C THR A 150 -1.00 25.87 0.00
N THR A 151 -0.45 26.99 -0.48
CA THR A 151 -1.20 27.93 -1.35
C THR A 151 -1.62 27.27 -2.66
N ASP A 152 -0.78 26.36 -3.20
CA ASP A 152 -0.96 25.78 -4.53
C ASP A 152 -1.53 24.35 -4.49
N PHE A 153 -1.43 23.68 -3.36
CA PHE A 153 -1.83 22.29 -3.20
C PHE A 153 -2.76 22.12 -2.01
N VAL A 154 -3.89 21.45 -2.25
CA VAL A 154 -4.84 21.08 -1.21
C VAL A 154 -4.80 19.56 -1.00
N HIS A 155 -4.60 19.14 0.24
CA HIS A 155 -4.59 17.74 0.61
C HIS A 155 -5.79 17.41 1.49
N ALA A 156 -6.48 16.33 1.14
CA ALA A 156 -7.75 15.96 1.76
C ALA A 156 -7.61 14.89 2.88
N GLY A 157 -6.42 14.34 3.10
CA GLY A 157 -6.21 13.27 4.05
C GLY A 157 -6.98 12.00 3.69
N ALA A 158 -7.11 11.70 2.40
CA ALA A 158 -7.84 10.53 1.94
C ALA A 158 -7.11 9.24 2.31
N ALA A 159 -7.81 8.29 2.93
CA ALA A 159 -7.32 6.95 3.20
C ALA A 159 -8.39 5.92 2.84
N SER A 160 -7.96 4.80 2.23
CA SER A 160 -8.88 3.71 1.88
C SER A 160 -8.15 2.37 1.79
N ILE A 161 -8.87 1.29 2.09
CA ILE A 161 -8.39 -0.09 2.00
C ILE A 161 -9.31 -0.84 1.06
N TRP A 162 -8.72 -1.51 0.08
CA TRP A 162 -9.39 -2.26 -0.96
C TRP A 162 -8.85 -3.69 -1.01
N GLU A 163 -9.68 -4.65 -1.36
CA GLU A 163 -9.28 -6.04 -1.58
C GLU A 163 -10.07 -6.60 -2.76
N ASN A 164 -9.36 -7.04 -3.80
CA ASN A 164 -9.96 -7.67 -4.98
C ASN A 164 -11.17 -6.91 -5.56
N GLY A 165 -11.05 -5.57 -5.70
CA GLY A 165 -12.09 -4.69 -6.22
C GLY A 165 -13.13 -4.23 -5.20
N GLU A 166 -13.11 -4.77 -3.99
CA GLU A 166 -14.03 -4.38 -2.92
C GLU A 166 -13.38 -3.35 -1.99
N ARG A 167 -14.10 -2.27 -1.69
CA ARG A 167 -13.67 -1.29 -0.68
C ARG A 167 -14.04 -1.77 0.71
N ILE A 168 -13.03 -2.07 1.53
CA ILE A 168 -13.22 -2.58 2.89
C ILE A 168 -13.38 -1.43 3.88
N ALA A 169 -12.54 -0.40 3.78
CA ALA A 169 -12.56 0.77 4.67
C ALA A 169 -12.21 2.05 3.91
N GLU A 170 -12.76 3.17 4.38
CA GLU A 170 -12.45 4.51 3.87
C GLU A 170 -12.73 5.54 4.97
N ASN A 171 -11.91 6.58 5.06
CA ASN A 171 -12.14 7.70 5.97
C ASN A 171 -12.92 8.83 5.30
N GLU A 172 -13.42 9.74 6.12
CA GLU A 172 -13.93 11.04 5.68
C GLU A 172 -12.78 11.97 5.33
N ARG A 173 -12.86 12.63 4.17
CA ARG A 173 -11.87 13.58 3.69
C ARG A 173 -12.03 14.96 4.32
N PHE A 174 -11.00 15.79 4.19
CA PHE A 174 -10.96 17.19 4.67
C PHE A 174 -11.12 17.35 6.18
N ARG A 175 -10.80 16.32 6.95
CA ARG A 175 -10.77 16.42 8.41
C ARG A 175 -9.52 17.18 8.85
N MET A 176 -9.68 18.09 9.80
CA MET A 176 -8.57 18.80 10.43
C MET A 176 -7.85 17.92 11.48
N GLU A 177 -8.54 16.89 11.96
CA GLU A 177 -8.02 15.96 12.96
C GLU A 177 -7.42 14.72 12.29
N SER A 178 -6.47 14.10 12.95
CA SER A 178 -5.94 12.81 12.54
C SER A 178 -7.03 11.74 12.51
N SER A 179 -7.03 10.89 11.50
CA SER A 179 -7.94 9.76 11.39
C SER A 179 -7.18 8.47 11.16
N LEU A 180 -7.71 7.37 11.69
CA LEU A 180 -7.19 6.02 11.49
C LEU A 180 -8.32 5.14 10.96
N ILE A 181 -8.03 4.41 9.89
CA ILE A 181 -8.88 3.31 9.42
C ILE A 181 -8.16 1.99 9.63
N VAL A 182 -8.90 0.96 9.97
CA VAL A 182 -8.37 -0.39 10.24
C VAL A 182 -9.25 -1.40 9.53
N ALA A 183 -8.64 -2.40 8.91
CA ALA A 183 -9.33 -3.54 8.31
C ALA A 183 -8.45 -4.78 8.33
N ASP A 184 -9.07 -5.95 8.33
CA ASP A 184 -8.39 -7.22 8.11
C ASP A 184 -8.35 -7.52 6.61
N ILE A 185 -7.20 -7.97 6.12
CA ILE A 185 -6.98 -8.41 4.73
C ILE A 185 -6.86 -9.93 4.73
N ASP A 186 -7.62 -10.58 3.86
CA ASP A 186 -7.65 -12.04 3.73
C ASP A 186 -6.61 -12.51 2.70
N ILE A 187 -5.42 -12.85 3.19
CA ILE A 187 -4.31 -13.33 2.35
C ILE A 187 -4.62 -14.66 1.69
N GLU A 188 -5.26 -15.60 2.42
CA GLU A 188 -5.63 -16.91 1.87
C GLU A 188 -6.63 -16.78 0.73
N LYS A 189 -7.60 -15.88 0.84
CA LYS A 189 -8.55 -15.57 -0.23
C LYS A 189 -7.83 -15.04 -1.48
N ILE A 190 -6.89 -14.10 -1.31
CA ILE A 190 -6.09 -13.56 -2.40
C ILE A 190 -5.32 -14.69 -3.11
N GLU A 191 -4.64 -15.54 -2.36
CA GLU A 191 -3.90 -16.67 -2.92
C GLU A 191 -4.80 -17.68 -3.64
N ASN A 192 -5.96 -18.02 -3.06
CA ASN A 192 -6.90 -18.95 -3.67
C ASN A 192 -7.44 -18.42 -5.01
N LEU A 193 -7.77 -17.14 -5.07
CA LEU A 193 -8.21 -16.49 -6.31
C LEU A 193 -7.11 -16.49 -7.38
N ARG A 194 -5.86 -16.21 -7.01
CA ARG A 194 -4.71 -16.26 -7.92
C ARG A 194 -4.40 -17.66 -8.42
N ARG A 195 -4.57 -18.70 -7.59
CA ARG A 195 -4.43 -20.10 -8.00
C ARG A 195 -5.47 -20.50 -9.04
N ALA A 196 -6.69 -19.96 -8.94
CA ALA A 196 -7.76 -20.23 -9.90
C ALA A 196 -7.53 -19.55 -11.28
N ALA A 197 -6.83 -18.42 -11.30
CA ALA A 197 -6.52 -17.68 -12.52
C ALA A 197 -5.05 -17.21 -12.52
N PRO A 198 -4.08 -18.13 -12.72
CA PRO A 198 -2.67 -17.80 -12.57
C PRO A 198 -2.19 -16.88 -13.69
N GLU A 199 -1.62 -15.76 -13.30
CA GLU A 199 -0.90 -14.88 -14.23
C GLU A 199 0.43 -15.51 -14.66
N ARG A 200 0.76 -15.37 -15.95
CA ARG A 200 2.02 -15.88 -16.49
C ARG A 200 3.02 -14.75 -16.61
N ILE A 201 4.02 -14.77 -15.73
CA ILE A 201 5.17 -13.87 -15.83
C ILE A 201 6.41 -14.66 -16.20
N SER A 202 7.34 -13.99 -16.89
CA SER A 202 8.66 -14.55 -17.09
C SER A 202 9.42 -14.63 -15.76
N LEU A 203 10.08 -15.78 -15.52
CA LEU A 203 10.93 -15.98 -14.35
C LEU A 203 12.02 -14.89 -14.22
N GLU A 204 12.50 -14.37 -15.34
CA GLU A 204 13.49 -13.27 -15.38
C GLU A 204 13.00 -11.98 -14.71
N LEU A 205 11.68 -11.71 -14.70
CA LEU A 205 11.12 -10.57 -14.00
C LEU A 205 11.08 -10.81 -12.48
N LEU A 206 10.82 -12.05 -12.07
CA LEU A 206 10.79 -12.43 -10.64
C LEU A 206 12.18 -12.40 -10.01
N ASP A 207 13.21 -12.80 -10.74
CA ASP A 207 14.61 -12.81 -10.28
C ASP A 207 15.18 -11.41 -10.03
N ARG A 208 14.48 -10.37 -10.48
CA ARG A 208 14.89 -8.95 -10.29
C ARG A 208 14.35 -8.31 -9.02
N TYR A 209 13.58 -9.04 -8.22
CA TYR A 209 12.99 -8.52 -7.00
C TYR A 209 13.85 -8.85 -5.77
N ASP A 210 14.16 -7.83 -5.00
CA ASP A 210 14.74 -7.98 -3.68
C ASP A 210 13.66 -8.43 -2.70
N LYS A 211 13.92 -9.52 -1.98
CA LYS A 211 13.02 -10.03 -0.93
C LYS A 211 13.57 -9.59 0.42
N ILE A 212 12.82 -8.74 1.12
CA ILE A 212 13.23 -8.11 2.38
C ILE A 212 12.27 -8.54 3.47
N GLU A 213 12.77 -9.20 4.50
CA GLU A 213 11.99 -9.49 5.70
C GLU A 213 11.76 -8.18 6.48
N ALA A 214 10.52 -7.73 6.53
CA ALA A 214 10.14 -6.49 7.20
C ALA A 214 9.68 -6.73 8.64
N GLY A 215 9.04 -7.87 8.93
CA GLY A 215 8.55 -8.22 10.27
C GLY A 215 8.29 -9.72 10.38
N SER A 216 8.19 -10.22 11.61
CA SER A 216 8.11 -11.65 11.91
C SER A 216 6.73 -12.15 12.34
N LYS A 217 5.76 -11.27 12.53
CA LYS A 217 4.41 -11.66 12.96
C LYS A 217 3.32 -10.98 12.16
N CYS A 218 2.45 -11.79 11.57
CA CYS A 218 1.12 -11.39 11.17
C CYS A 218 0.16 -11.65 12.35
N CYS A 219 -0.74 -10.72 12.70
CA CYS A 219 -1.73 -10.95 13.74
C CYS A 219 -2.76 -11.97 13.23
N THR A 220 -2.58 -13.22 13.59
CA THR A 220 -3.58 -14.30 13.45
C THR A 220 -4.18 -14.65 14.80
N ASP A 221 -4.57 -13.65 15.56
CA ASP A 221 -5.28 -13.90 16.81
C ASP A 221 -6.74 -14.24 16.51
N PHE A 222 -7.04 -15.53 16.41
CA PHE A 222 -8.40 -16.06 16.16
C PHE A 222 -9.44 -15.66 17.24
N GLY A 223 -9.02 -15.02 18.31
CA GLY A 223 -9.88 -14.46 19.35
C GLY A 223 -10.23 -12.98 19.13
N ALA A 224 -9.60 -12.31 18.17
CA ALA A 224 -9.85 -10.90 17.91
C ALA A 224 -11.14 -10.69 17.09
N GLU A 225 -11.82 -9.57 17.37
CA GLU A 225 -12.97 -9.14 16.56
C GLU A 225 -12.50 -8.74 15.14
N LEU A 226 -13.09 -9.36 14.12
CA LEU A 226 -12.80 -9.04 12.73
C LEU A 226 -13.10 -7.57 12.42
N LYS A 227 -12.12 -6.86 11.87
CA LYS A 227 -12.22 -5.46 11.43
C LYS A 227 -12.63 -5.36 9.96
N ARG A 228 -13.49 -6.30 9.52
CA ARG A 228 -14.13 -6.27 8.21
C ARG A 228 -15.54 -6.81 8.29
N ARG A 229 -16.40 -6.31 7.41
CA ARG A 229 -17.75 -6.84 7.26
C ARG A 229 -17.71 -8.12 6.42
N VAL A 230 -18.27 -9.20 6.95
CA VAL A 230 -18.48 -10.44 6.21
C VAL A 230 -19.95 -10.51 5.80
N GLU A 231 -20.22 -10.79 4.51
CA GLU A 231 -21.58 -10.98 4.03
C GLU A 231 -22.14 -12.31 4.58
N PRO A 232 -23.20 -12.27 5.41
CA PRO A 232 -23.75 -13.48 6.04
C PRO A 232 -24.49 -14.39 5.04
N HIS A 233 -24.81 -13.87 3.85
CA HIS A 233 -25.52 -14.60 2.81
C HIS A 233 -24.80 -14.50 1.47
N PRO A 234 -23.63 -15.16 1.31
CA PRO A 234 -22.78 -15.01 0.12
C PRO A 234 -23.46 -15.50 -1.18
N PHE A 235 -24.44 -16.41 -1.06
CA PHE A 235 -25.18 -16.96 -2.20
C PHE A 235 -26.42 -16.15 -2.58
N ALA A 236 -26.89 -15.26 -1.70
CA ALA A 236 -28.04 -14.39 -1.93
C ALA A 236 -27.75 -12.96 -1.48
N PRO A 237 -26.73 -12.30 -2.05
CA PRO A 237 -26.38 -10.95 -1.65
C PRO A 237 -27.51 -9.98 -1.99
N LYS A 238 -27.77 -9.04 -1.09
CA LYS A 238 -28.88 -8.07 -1.24
C LYS A 238 -28.64 -7.00 -2.30
N ALA A 239 -27.38 -6.76 -2.66
CA ALA A 239 -27.02 -5.78 -3.69
C ALA A 239 -27.31 -6.34 -5.09
N ASP A 240 -27.87 -5.49 -5.96
CA ASP A 240 -28.14 -5.79 -7.37
C ASP A 240 -28.99 -7.05 -7.61
N LEU A 241 -29.93 -7.35 -6.71
CA LEU A 241 -30.72 -8.58 -6.77
C LEU A 241 -31.46 -8.72 -8.11
N ASP A 242 -32.11 -7.66 -8.59
CA ASP A 242 -32.84 -7.66 -9.85
C ASP A 242 -31.95 -7.96 -11.06
N ARG A 243 -30.77 -7.35 -11.10
CA ARG A 243 -29.77 -7.60 -12.14
C ARG A 243 -29.28 -9.05 -12.11
N ARG A 244 -28.94 -9.55 -10.91
CA ARG A 244 -28.48 -10.94 -10.73
C ARG A 244 -29.55 -11.95 -11.10
N CYS A 245 -30.80 -11.73 -10.69
CA CYS A 245 -31.93 -12.60 -11.08
C CYS A 245 -32.09 -12.62 -12.60
N LYS A 246 -31.97 -11.47 -13.26
CA LYS A 246 -32.04 -11.39 -14.71
C LYS A 246 -30.90 -12.13 -15.39
N GLU A 247 -29.65 -11.92 -14.94
CA GLU A 247 -28.47 -12.61 -15.49
C GLU A 247 -28.48 -14.14 -15.28
N ILE A 248 -29.22 -14.64 -14.26
CA ILE A 248 -29.41 -16.09 -14.04
C ILE A 248 -30.47 -16.66 -14.98
N LEU A 249 -31.45 -15.85 -15.36
CA LEU A 249 -32.57 -16.30 -16.20
C LEU A 249 -32.27 -16.22 -17.70
N ASP A 250 -31.32 -15.37 -18.13
CA ASP A 250 -30.85 -15.22 -19.50
C ASP A 250 -29.78 -16.29 -19.84
#